data_ebcd3ff72c061f202daacf4dfd55baa3
#
_entry.id   ebcd3ff72c061f202daacf4dfd55baa3
#
_cell.length_a   1.000
_cell.length_b   1.000
_cell.length_c   1.000
_cell.angle_alpha   90.00
_cell.angle_beta   90.00
_cell.angle_gamma   90.00
#
_symmetry.space_group_name_H-M   'P 1'
#
loop_
_entity.id
_entity.type
_entity.pdbx_description
1 polymer ?
#
loop_
_entity_poly.entity_id
_entity_poly.type
_entity_poly.pdbx_seq_one_letter_code
_entity_poly.pdbx_strand_id
1 'polypeptide(L)'
;RCRVYETTRGKHFLFKNTSVESNRTHASLAVGVTADIKIGKRNSYSVLKFNGVERKIIYDTSEDEEADPLPKWLFPIKTNMEFLDMENGDGRNQSLFNYILTLQSNDFSVEEARETIRLINSFVLKEPLSESELEIVVRDEAFAKPVFFKNGKFLHDKFATFLKNNKHIILIDGNLHIYHDGVYEYDLREIEKVMVEQISSLKTSQRKEVLNHLLLICDEAELSPPHLIPFRNGILDVLTGDLLKYSESIIVTNKIPWDFNINAYSELADDLMDRISCNDKEIRNILEEVIGSCFYRSNTLAGGKSFILTGTGSNGKSTFISIINTILGNNNISAIDMKNLDAKFSTVRLYKKLANLGDDISGEFKSDTSTFKKIVTGDKVEAEEKGQPKFEFNPYCKLIFSANEIPRMKDETGAAQRRFMIVPFNATFSENDDGYDPQIMWKLKNQQCIEYFILLGINGLKRVLTNKKFSSSTKVQKELEEYSIRNNPLLSFINECEETDQQILNEPVGDVYGKYQGYCINNGYVPLAKNEFSKRMQRQLDIKTVRHVIKGKKVTVFENV
;
A
#
# COMPACT_ATOMS: atom_id res chain seq x y z
N ARG A 1 12.60 -45.46 -35.69
CA ARG A 1 12.75 -46.23 -36.97
C ARG A 1 12.07 -45.47 -38.08
N CYS A 2 12.75 -45.38 -39.27
CA CYS A 2 12.19 -44.72 -40.46
C CYS A 2 12.76 -45.38 -41.70
N ARG A 3 12.09 -45.22 -42.84
CA ARG A 3 12.63 -45.65 -44.12
C ARG A 3 13.49 -44.54 -44.71
N VAL A 4 14.70 -44.86 -45.22
CA VAL A 4 15.65 -43.88 -45.75
C VAL A 4 15.98 -44.20 -47.20
N TYR A 5 15.72 -43.22 -48.09
CA TYR A 5 16.02 -43.30 -49.50
C TYR A 5 17.21 -42.41 -49.85
N GLU A 6 18.07 -42.92 -50.72
CA GLU A 6 19.16 -42.15 -51.30
C GLU A 6 18.60 -41.27 -52.45
N THR A 7 19.06 -40.04 -52.54
CA THR A 7 18.70 -39.12 -53.63
C THR A 7 19.96 -38.57 -54.27
N THR A 8 19.86 -37.92 -55.40
CA THR A 8 21.01 -37.32 -56.09
C THR A 8 21.71 -36.20 -55.30
N ARG A 9 21.07 -35.64 -54.32
CA ARG A 9 21.57 -34.49 -53.55
C ARG A 9 21.53 -34.69 -52.02
N GLY A 10 21.16 -35.91 -51.54
CA GLY A 10 21.05 -36.17 -50.11
C GLY A 10 20.21 -37.41 -49.81
N LYS A 11 19.49 -37.40 -48.73
CA LYS A 11 18.68 -38.50 -48.21
C LYS A 11 17.26 -38.04 -47.89
N HIS A 12 16.26 -38.90 -48.11
CA HIS A 12 14.90 -38.69 -47.63
C HIS A 12 14.62 -39.67 -46.49
N PHE A 13 14.14 -39.11 -45.36
CA PHE A 13 13.73 -39.86 -44.16
C PHE A 13 12.21 -39.83 -44.07
N LEU A 14 11.56 -40.99 -44.06
CA LEU A 14 10.11 -41.14 -43.98
C LEU A 14 9.70 -41.57 -42.57
N PHE A 15 9.02 -40.72 -41.90
CA PHE A 15 8.42 -40.95 -40.61
C PHE A 15 6.89 -40.94 -40.71
N LYS A 16 6.22 -41.55 -39.70
CA LYS A 16 4.77 -41.36 -39.52
C LYS A 16 4.54 -39.92 -39.06
N ASN A 17 3.73 -39.17 -39.81
CA ASN A 17 3.42 -37.78 -39.41
C ASN A 17 2.25 -37.74 -38.45
N THR A 18 2.46 -37.18 -37.27
CA THR A 18 1.41 -37.02 -36.24
C THR A 18 1.20 -35.58 -35.81
N SER A 19 2.13 -34.63 -36.10
CA SER A 19 2.15 -33.33 -35.44
C SER A 19 2.61 -32.14 -36.28
N VAL A 20 3.21 -32.37 -37.46
CA VAL A 20 3.65 -31.25 -38.34
C VAL A 20 2.53 -30.92 -39.32
N GLU A 21 2.05 -29.67 -39.28
CA GLU A 21 0.84 -29.24 -40.00
C GLU A 21 1.11 -28.66 -41.40
N SER A 22 2.35 -28.26 -41.72
CA SER A 22 2.67 -27.59 -42.95
C SER A 22 4.03 -28.02 -43.52
N ASN A 23 4.14 -27.97 -44.86
CA ASN A 23 5.43 -28.10 -45.54
C ASN A 23 6.33 -26.93 -45.20
N ARG A 24 7.64 -27.17 -45.05
CA ARG A 24 8.64 -26.13 -44.81
C ARG A 24 9.88 -26.40 -45.61
N THR A 25 10.48 -25.37 -46.18
CA THR A 25 11.79 -25.41 -46.84
C THR A 25 12.81 -24.76 -45.93
N HIS A 26 14.00 -25.32 -45.84
CA HIS A 26 15.10 -24.83 -45.02
C HIS A 26 14.67 -24.58 -43.54
N ALA A 27 13.92 -25.53 -43.00
CA ALA A 27 13.46 -25.43 -41.61
C ALA A 27 14.60 -25.76 -40.66
N SER A 28 14.85 -24.91 -39.68
CA SER A 28 15.71 -25.25 -38.53
C SER A 28 15.00 -26.28 -37.66
N LEU A 29 15.61 -27.46 -37.50
CA LEU A 29 15.12 -28.52 -36.63
C LEU A 29 15.66 -28.34 -35.21
N ALA A 30 14.94 -28.84 -34.23
CA ALA A 30 15.30 -28.70 -32.84
C ALA A 30 16.69 -29.26 -32.49
N VAL A 31 17.17 -30.25 -33.22
CA VAL A 31 18.52 -30.82 -33.07
C VAL A 31 19.62 -29.92 -33.66
N GLY A 32 19.29 -28.75 -34.20
CA GLY A 32 20.27 -27.78 -34.68
C GLY A 32 20.76 -28.00 -36.12
N VAL A 33 20.04 -28.79 -36.92
CA VAL A 33 20.30 -28.97 -38.35
C VAL A 33 19.16 -28.39 -39.20
N THR A 34 19.42 -28.13 -40.48
CA THR A 34 18.42 -27.59 -41.40
C THR A 34 17.93 -28.67 -42.36
N ALA A 35 16.63 -28.78 -42.58
CA ALA A 35 16.05 -29.72 -43.53
C ALA A 35 14.76 -29.21 -44.17
N ASP A 36 14.40 -29.79 -45.34
CA ASP A 36 13.09 -29.60 -45.96
C ASP A 36 12.10 -30.60 -45.39
N ILE A 37 10.93 -30.12 -44.96
CA ILE A 37 9.84 -30.95 -44.44
C ILE A 37 8.70 -30.99 -45.46
N LYS A 38 8.30 -32.21 -45.83
CA LYS A 38 7.21 -32.50 -46.74
C LYS A 38 6.19 -33.42 -46.07
N ILE A 39 4.94 -33.00 -46.00
CA ILE A 39 3.88 -33.73 -45.33
C ILE A 39 2.76 -34.22 -46.26
N GLY A 40 3.03 -34.23 -47.58
CA GLY A 40 2.04 -34.72 -48.54
C GLY A 40 0.87 -33.78 -48.83
N LYS A 41 0.91 -32.53 -48.37
CA LYS A 41 -0.11 -31.51 -48.64
C LYS A 41 0.38 -30.52 -49.72
N ARG A 42 -0.53 -29.98 -50.57
CA ARG A 42 -0.25 -28.89 -51.53
C ARG A 42 0.92 -29.20 -52.47
N ASN A 43 0.79 -30.28 -53.26
CA ASN A 43 1.81 -30.68 -54.24
C ASN A 43 3.19 -31.02 -53.66
N SER A 44 3.27 -31.34 -52.40
CA SER A 44 4.48 -31.82 -51.74
C SER A 44 4.58 -33.33 -51.90
N TYR A 45 5.51 -33.79 -52.73
CA TYR A 45 5.75 -35.22 -52.95
C TYR A 45 7.23 -35.55 -52.96
N SER A 46 7.55 -36.79 -52.73
CA SER A 46 8.89 -37.36 -52.87
C SER A 46 8.88 -38.36 -54.03
N VAL A 47 9.81 -38.22 -54.93
CA VAL A 47 9.92 -39.16 -56.05
C VAL A 47 10.64 -40.42 -55.55
N LEU A 48 9.93 -41.53 -55.47
CA LEU A 48 10.48 -42.82 -55.06
C LEU A 48 10.91 -43.69 -56.23
N LYS A 49 10.35 -43.46 -57.45
CA LYS A 49 10.69 -44.13 -58.69
C LYS A 49 10.85 -43.11 -59.82
N PHE A 50 11.97 -43.14 -60.56
CA PHE A 50 12.26 -42.24 -61.67
C PHE A 50 12.68 -43.03 -62.88
N ASN A 51 12.06 -42.80 -64.05
CA ASN A 51 12.27 -43.50 -65.29
C ASN A 51 12.25 -45.05 -65.12
N GLY A 52 11.33 -45.55 -64.31
CA GLY A 52 11.21 -47.00 -64.10
C GLY A 52 12.15 -47.59 -63.05
N VAL A 53 13.13 -46.83 -62.61
CA VAL A 53 14.12 -47.26 -61.64
C VAL A 53 13.68 -46.76 -60.21
N GLU A 54 13.59 -47.67 -59.27
CA GLU A 54 13.31 -47.32 -57.87
C GLU A 54 14.54 -46.71 -57.23
N ARG A 55 14.32 -45.72 -56.32
CA ARG A 55 15.41 -45.16 -55.50
C ARG A 55 15.94 -46.21 -54.53
N LYS A 56 17.25 -46.22 -54.37
CA LYS A 56 17.91 -47.13 -53.43
C LYS A 56 17.47 -46.86 -52.02
N ILE A 57 16.96 -47.89 -51.35
CA ILE A 57 16.71 -47.87 -49.90
C ILE A 57 18.04 -48.13 -49.18
N ILE A 58 18.43 -47.20 -48.31
CA ILE A 58 19.62 -47.28 -47.49
C ILE A 58 19.31 -47.99 -46.18
N TYR A 59 18.14 -47.70 -45.62
CA TYR A 59 17.64 -48.30 -44.42
C TYR A 59 16.13 -48.48 -44.56
N ASP A 60 15.65 -49.64 -44.13
CA ASP A 60 14.22 -49.95 -44.12
C ASP A 60 13.79 -50.47 -42.75
N THR A 61 12.57 -50.20 -42.36
CA THR A 61 11.89 -50.93 -41.28
C THR A 61 11.59 -52.32 -41.78
N SER A 62 11.65 -53.35 -40.88
CA SER A 62 11.27 -54.72 -41.24
C SER A 62 9.84 -54.71 -41.80
N GLU A 63 9.49 -55.69 -42.66
CA GLU A 63 8.17 -55.77 -43.35
C GLU A 63 6.97 -55.72 -42.36
N ASP A 64 7.21 -56.10 -41.11
CA ASP A 64 6.19 -56.16 -40.03
C ASP A 64 6.19 -54.95 -39.11
N GLU A 65 7.06 -53.92 -39.30
CA GLU A 65 7.15 -52.77 -38.42
C GLU A 65 6.74 -51.46 -39.14
N GLU A 66 5.80 -50.72 -38.55
CA GLU A 66 5.46 -49.35 -39.00
C GLU A 66 6.59 -48.39 -38.69
N ALA A 67 6.73 -47.32 -39.50
CA ALA A 67 7.64 -46.21 -39.18
C ALA A 67 7.21 -45.51 -37.90
N ASP A 68 8.19 -45.13 -37.08
CA ASP A 68 7.95 -44.38 -35.87
C ASP A 68 7.38 -42.98 -36.16
N PRO A 69 6.65 -42.38 -35.23
CA PRO A 69 6.33 -40.96 -35.31
C PRO A 69 7.60 -40.12 -35.44
N LEU A 70 7.48 -38.96 -36.10
CA LEU A 70 8.59 -38.00 -36.16
C LEU A 70 9.04 -37.65 -34.74
N PRO A 71 10.29 -37.92 -34.34
CA PRO A 71 10.76 -37.63 -33.01
C PRO A 71 10.83 -36.13 -32.73
N LYS A 72 10.62 -35.71 -31.49
CA LYS A 72 10.51 -34.31 -31.14
C LYS A 72 11.75 -33.47 -31.48
N TRP A 73 12.94 -34.05 -31.36
CA TRP A 73 14.21 -33.40 -31.71
C TRP A 73 14.37 -33.11 -33.23
N LEU A 74 13.54 -33.67 -34.12
CA LEU A 74 13.42 -33.30 -35.55
C LEU A 74 12.28 -32.32 -35.82
N PHE A 75 11.57 -31.81 -34.82
CA PHE A 75 10.52 -30.83 -35.05
C PHE A 75 11.11 -29.50 -35.52
N PRO A 76 10.44 -28.84 -36.50
CA PRO A 76 10.85 -27.51 -36.93
C PRO A 76 10.54 -26.47 -35.87
N ILE A 77 11.53 -25.76 -35.38
CA ILE A 77 11.40 -24.69 -34.40
C ILE A 77 11.94 -23.37 -34.94
N LYS A 78 11.57 -22.25 -34.31
CA LYS A 78 12.17 -20.94 -34.61
C LYS A 78 13.41 -20.78 -33.74
N THR A 79 14.57 -20.80 -34.35
CA THR A 79 15.85 -20.56 -33.70
C THR A 79 16.83 -19.93 -34.67
N ASN A 80 17.74 -19.12 -34.15
CA ASN A 80 18.89 -18.58 -34.89
C ASN A 80 20.18 -19.26 -34.43
N MET A 81 20.08 -20.31 -33.58
CA MET A 81 21.24 -21.05 -33.10
C MET A 81 21.70 -22.05 -34.17
N GLU A 82 22.98 -22.00 -34.45
CA GLU A 82 23.69 -22.93 -35.33
C GLU A 82 24.79 -23.60 -34.52
N PHE A 83 24.81 -24.93 -34.51
CA PHE A 83 25.75 -25.72 -33.68
C PHE A 83 26.84 -26.43 -34.53
N LEU A 84 26.62 -26.60 -35.84
CA LEU A 84 27.44 -27.41 -36.72
C LEU A 84 28.91 -27.01 -36.79
N ASP A 85 29.20 -25.71 -36.68
CA ASP A 85 30.56 -25.17 -36.84
C ASP A 85 31.21 -24.77 -35.49
N MET A 86 30.54 -25.08 -34.36
CA MET A 86 31.07 -24.69 -33.05
C MET A 86 32.26 -25.58 -32.59
N GLU A 87 33.38 -24.92 -32.28
CA GLU A 87 34.63 -25.52 -31.83
C GLU A 87 34.94 -25.16 -30.36
N ASN A 88 36.03 -25.65 -29.83
CA ASN A 88 36.49 -25.33 -28.48
C ASN A 88 36.87 -23.84 -28.42
N GLY A 89 36.28 -23.13 -27.43
CA GLY A 89 36.45 -21.69 -27.30
C GLY A 89 35.22 -20.85 -27.73
N ASP A 90 34.29 -21.43 -28.53
CA ASP A 90 33.08 -20.72 -29.01
C ASP A 90 31.94 -20.65 -28.00
N GLY A 91 32.16 -21.04 -26.77
CA GLY A 91 31.17 -20.98 -25.70
C GLY A 91 30.08 -22.05 -25.81
N ARG A 92 30.41 -23.26 -26.26
CA ARG A 92 29.49 -24.40 -26.46
C ARG A 92 28.63 -24.68 -25.24
N ASN A 93 29.23 -24.72 -24.03
CA ASN A 93 28.49 -24.94 -22.78
C ASN A 93 27.38 -23.91 -22.58
N GLN A 94 27.70 -22.63 -22.77
CA GLN A 94 26.74 -21.54 -22.61
C GLN A 94 25.67 -21.57 -23.69
N SER A 95 26.04 -21.91 -24.94
CA SER A 95 25.11 -22.01 -26.07
C SER A 95 24.12 -23.15 -25.85
N LEU A 96 24.56 -24.34 -25.46
CA LEU A 96 23.69 -25.47 -25.12
C LEU A 96 22.79 -25.15 -23.91
N PHE A 97 23.35 -24.53 -22.87
CA PHE A 97 22.58 -24.11 -21.70
C PHE A 97 21.47 -23.10 -22.07
N ASN A 98 21.78 -22.10 -22.88
CA ASN A 98 20.79 -21.12 -23.34
C ASN A 98 19.74 -21.77 -24.26
N TYR A 99 20.13 -22.82 -25.02
CA TYR A 99 19.24 -23.50 -25.93
C TYR A 99 18.16 -24.32 -25.22
N ILE A 100 18.38 -24.74 -23.98
CA ILE A 100 17.35 -25.36 -23.13
C ILE A 100 16.09 -24.50 -23.08
N LEU A 101 16.22 -23.19 -22.85
CA LEU A 101 15.08 -22.27 -22.81
C LEU A 101 14.38 -22.17 -24.19
N THR A 102 15.14 -22.26 -25.29
CA THR A 102 14.57 -22.29 -26.63
C THR A 102 13.74 -23.54 -26.86
N LEU A 103 14.22 -24.72 -26.46
CA LEU A 103 13.49 -25.98 -26.55
C LEU A 103 12.21 -25.94 -25.68
N GLN A 104 12.32 -25.55 -24.43
CA GLN A 104 11.16 -25.42 -23.52
C GLN A 104 10.12 -24.41 -24.06
N SER A 105 10.57 -23.31 -24.68
CA SER A 105 9.65 -22.32 -25.29
C SER A 105 8.93 -22.85 -26.53
N ASN A 106 9.35 -23.98 -27.07
CA ASN A 106 8.73 -24.70 -28.19
C ASN A 106 8.03 -25.99 -27.72
N ASP A 107 7.55 -26.04 -26.48
CA ASP A 107 6.77 -27.14 -25.88
C ASP A 107 7.54 -28.47 -25.76
N PHE A 108 8.85 -28.43 -25.55
CA PHE A 108 9.63 -29.60 -25.18
C PHE A 108 9.49 -29.84 -23.66
N SER A 109 9.22 -31.07 -23.27
CA SER A 109 9.35 -31.49 -21.87
C SER A 109 10.81 -31.42 -21.42
N VAL A 110 11.06 -31.55 -20.12
CA VAL A 110 12.41 -31.59 -19.57
C VAL A 110 13.21 -32.75 -20.19
N GLU A 111 12.60 -33.92 -20.30
CA GLU A 111 13.19 -35.12 -20.85
C GLU A 111 13.49 -34.97 -22.34
N GLU A 112 12.53 -34.47 -23.13
CA GLU A 112 12.70 -34.21 -24.57
C GLU A 112 13.80 -33.17 -24.84
N ALA A 113 13.85 -32.12 -24.04
CA ALA A 113 14.88 -31.09 -24.16
C ALA A 113 16.28 -31.64 -23.77
N ARG A 114 16.35 -32.43 -22.70
CA ARG A 114 17.60 -33.08 -22.26
C ARG A 114 18.12 -34.05 -23.32
N GLU A 115 17.26 -34.87 -23.89
CA GLU A 115 17.59 -35.77 -25.00
C GLU A 115 18.10 -34.98 -26.20
N THR A 116 17.40 -33.91 -26.59
CA THR A 116 17.80 -33.06 -27.72
C THR A 116 19.19 -32.45 -27.50
N ILE A 117 19.49 -31.93 -26.32
CA ILE A 117 20.82 -31.36 -25.98
C ILE A 117 21.91 -32.45 -26.07
N ARG A 118 21.65 -33.66 -25.57
CA ARG A 118 22.59 -34.79 -25.70
C ARG A 118 22.83 -35.18 -27.16
N LEU A 119 21.79 -35.19 -27.99
CA LEU A 119 21.92 -35.45 -29.44
C LEU A 119 22.73 -34.37 -30.14
N ILE A 120 22.51 -33.10 -29.82
CA ILE A 120 23.30 -31.99 -30.37
C ILE A 120 24.79 -32.18 -29.97
N ASN A 121 25.07 -32.45 -28.73
CA ASN A 121 26.43 -32.67 -28.26
C ASN A 121 27.11 -33.86 -29.00
N SER A 122 26.39 -34.97 -29.14
CA SER A 122 26.99 -36.22 -29.66
C SER A 122 27.12 -36.24 -31.19
N PHE A 123 26.24 -35.54 -31.92
CA PHE A 123 26.12 -35.73 -33.37
C PHE A 123 26.16 -34.44 -34.19
N VAL A 124 26.03 -33.26 -33.56
CA VAL A 124 25.94 -31.98 -34.30
C VAL A 124 27.16 -31.11 -34.02
N LEU A 125 27.61 -31.03 -32.81
CA LEU A 125 28.84 -30.29 -32.49
C LEU A 125 30.03 -30.92 -33.14
N LYS A 126 30.89 -30.10 -33.76
CA LYS A 126 32.16 -30.57 -34.35
C LYS A 126 33.09 -31.14 -33.31
N GLU A 127 33.14 -30.51 -32.15
CA GLU A 127 33.88 -30.99 -30.99
C GLU A 127 32.90 -31.12 -29.80
N PRO A 128 32.50 -32.34 -29.41
CA PRO A 128 31.56 -32.54 -28.28
C PRO A 128 32.17 -32.10 -26.95
N LEU A 129 31.29 -31.71 -26.01
CA LEU A 129 31.65 -31.55 -24.62
C LEU A 129 31.97 -32.93 -24.01
N SER A 130 32.83 -32.94 -23.01
CA SER A 130 33.01 -34.13 -22.18
C SER A 130 31.72 -34.47 -21.44
N GLU A 131 31.55 -35.73 -21.03
CA GLU A 131 30.38 -36.16 -20.28
C GLU A 131 30.18 -35.35 -18.99
N SER A 132 31.28 -35.04 -18.28
CA SER A 132 31.22 -34.24 -17.06
C SER A 132 30.76 -32.80 -17.30
N GLU A 133 31.15 -32.18 -18.42
CA GLU A 133 30.67 -30.84 -18.81
C GLU A 133 29.22 -30.87 -19.24
N LEU A 134 28.85 -31.91 -20.00
CA LEU A 134 27.47 -32.07 -20.46
C LEU A 134 26.49 -32.27 -19.31
N GLU A 135 26.84 -33.07 -18.31
CA GLU A 135 26.00 -33.28 -17.11
C GLU A 135 25.81 -31.98 -16.32
N ILE A 136 26.76 -31.05 -16.31
CA ILE A 136 26.59 -29.72 -15.74
C ILE A 136 25.57 -28.91 -16.55
N VAL A 137 25.58 -29.00 -17.87
CA VAL A 137 24.64 -28.30 -18.76
C VAL A 137 23.21 -28.83 -18.57
N VAL A 138 23.05 -30.17 -18.49
CA VAL A 138 21.73 -30.83 -18.44
C VAL A 138 21.24 -31.18 -17.04
N ARG A 139 21.80 -30.58 -16.00
CA ARG A 139 21.35 -30.78 -14.59
C ARG A 139 19.92 -30.26 -14.40
N ASP A 140 19.19 -30.77 -13.43
CA ASP A 140 17.78 -30.45 -13.20
C ASP A 140 17.53 -28.95 -13.03
N GLU A 141 18.40 -28.23 -12.34
CA GLU A 141 18.31 -26.79 -12.12
C GLU A 141 18.37 -25.98 -13.42
N ALA A 142 19.00 -26.51 -14.49
CA ALA A 142 19.07 -25.85 -15.77
C ALA A 142 17.68 -25.73 -16.45
N PHE A 143 16.78 -26.67 -16.16
CA PHE A 143 15.41 -26.72 -16.67
C PHE A 143 14.40 -26.03 -15.75
N ALA A 144 14.80 -25.64 -14.56
CA ALA A 144 13.93 -25.02 -13.55
C ALA A 144 13.57 -23.54 -13.89
N LYS A 145 14.24 -22.92 -14.86
CA LYS A 145 13.94 -21.55 -15.26
C LYS A 145 12.55 -21.48 -15.94
N PRO A 146 11.66 -20.62 -15.47
CA PRO A 146 10.34 -20.48 -16.07
C PRO A 146 10.44 -19.90 -17.49
N VAL A 147 9.62 -20.44 -18.40
CA VAL A 147 9.60 -20.02 -19.81
C VAL A 147 8.52 -18.99 -20.02
N PHE A 148 8.91 -17.75 -20.32
CA PHE A 148 7.99 -16.64 -20.54
C PHE A 148 7.79 -16.28 -22.02
N PHE A 149 8.38 -17.02 -22.95
CA PHE A 149 8.22 -16.81 -24.39
C PHE A 149 7.88 -18.13 -25.09
N LYS A 150 7.00 -18.06 -26.09
CA LYS A 150 6.69 -19.17 -26.98
C LYS A 150 6.71 -18.67 -28.42
N ASN A 151 7.53 -19.28 -29.28
CA ASN A 151 7.67 -18.87 -30.72
C ASN A 151 7.91 -17.35 -30.89
N GLY A 152 8.69 -16.74 -29.98
CA GLY A 152 8.97 -15.30 -29.96
C GLY A 152 7.83 -14.43 -29.42
N LYS A 153 6.71 -15.02 -29.00
CA LYS A 153 5.57 -14.33 -28.39
C LYS A 153 5.71 -14.36 -26.85
N PHE A 154 5.57 -13.22 -26.21
CA PHE A 154 5.58 -13.10 -24.77
C PHE A 154 4.30 -13.68 -24.14
N LEU A 155 4.45 -14.48 -23.08
CA LEU A 155 3.38 -15.16 -22.35
C LEU A 155 3.12 -14.38 -21.05
N HIS A 156 2.36 -13.30 -21.15
CA HIS A 156 2.07 -12.40 -20.03
C HIS A 156 1.33 -13.11 -18.88
N ASP A 157 0.46 -14.07 -19.21
CA ASP A 157 -0.27 -14.89 -18.25
C ASP A 157 0.65 -15.75 -17.37
N LYS A 158 1.59 -16.48 -17.99
CA LYS A 158 2.58 -17.29 -17.26
C LYS A 158 3.51 -16.41 -16.42
N PHE A 159 3.92 -15.27 -16.97
CA PHE A 159 4.79 -14.34 -16.23
C PHE A 159 4.06 -13.68 -15.06
N ALA A 160 2.79 -13.29 -15.22
CA ALA A 160 1.98 -12.79 -14.13
C ALA A 160 1.79 -13.83 -13.01
N THR A 161 1.49 -15.09 -13.37
CA THR A 161 1.38 -16.18 -12.41
C THR A 161 2.69 -16.42 -11.65
N PHE A 162 3.82 -16.36 -12.36
CA PHE A 162 5.14 -16.46 -11.74
C PHE A 162 5.38 -15.33 -10.73
N LEU A 163 5.07 -14.08 -11.10
CA LEU A 163 5.23 -12.92 -10.21
C LEU A 163 4.31 -13.04 -8.99
N LYS A 164 3.03 -13.39 -9.18
CA LYS A 164 2.09 -13.63 -8.07
C LYS A 164 2.69 -14.58 -7.03
N ASN A 165 3.21 -15.72 -7.47
CA ASN A 165 3.65 -16.80 -6.58
C ASN A 165 5.05 -16.56 -5.98
N ASN A 166 5.98 -16.00 -6.76
CA ASN A 166 7.38 -15.87 -6.34
C ASN A 166 7.73 -14.50 -5.75
N LYS A 167 6.87 -13.51 -5.95
CA LYS A 167 7.01 -12.15 -5.40
C LYS A 167 5.87 -11.80 -4.47
N HIS A 168 5.01 -12.76 -4.15
CA HIS A 168 3.88 -12.63 -3.24
C HIS A 168 3.07 -11.37 -3.51
N ILE A 169 2.53 -11.27 -4.75
CA ILE A 169 1.68 -10.15 -5.15
C ILE A 169 0.23 -10.50 -4.81
N ILE A 170 -0.44 -9.60 -4.08
CA ILE A 170 -1.83 -9.74 -3.63
C ILE A 170 -2.62 -8.47 -3.95
N LEU A 171 -3.94 -8.52 -3.80
CA LEU A 171 -4.80 -7.35 -3.78
C LEU A 171 -5.13 -6.96 -2.33
N ILE A 172 -5.12 -5.67 -2.06
CA ILE A 172 -5.68 -5.08 -0.84
C ILE A 172 -6.47 -3.84 -1.27
N ASP A 173 -7.74 -3.77 -0.88
CA ASP A 173 -8.69 -2.73 -1.33
C ASP A 173 -8.73 -2.61 -2.86
N GLY A 174 -8.66 -3.76 -3.58
CA GLY A 174 -8.66 -3.83 -5.04
C GLY A 174 -7.37 -3.37 -5.73
N ASN A 175 -6.31 -3.06 -4.99
CA ASN A 175 -5.04 -2.56 -5.51
C ASN A 175 -3.91 -3.58 -5.36
N LEU A 176 -3.02 -3.67 -6.37
CA LEU A 176 -1.86 -4.56 -6.32
C LEU A 176 -0.86 -4.12 -5.25
N HIS A 177 -0.47 -5.07 -4.42
CA HIS A 177 0.59 -4.92 -3.42
C HIS A 177 1.62 -6.01 -3.62
N ILE A 178 2.90 -5.65 -3.52
CA ILE A 178 4.02 -6.57 -3.60
C ILE A 178 4.70 -6.71 -2.23
N TYR A 179 5.03 -7.95 -1.85
CA TYR A 179 5.80 -8.20 -0.63
C TYR A 179 7.26 -7.81 -0.85
N HIS A 180 7.70 -6.82 -0.10
CA HIS A 180 9.04 -6.31 -0.15
C HIS A 180 9.50 -5.90 1.25
N ASP A 181 10.71 -6.26 1.63
CA ASP A 181 11.32 -5.93 2.93
C ASP A 181 10.39 -6.18 4.15
N GLY A 182 9.61 -7.27 4.11
CA GLY A 182 8.75 -7.68 5.21
C GLY A 182 7.34 -7.09 5.22
N VAL A 183 6.99 -6.21 4.29
CA VAL A 183 5.67 -5.59 4.18
C VAL A 183 5.10 -5.67 2.77
N TYR A 184 3.80 -5.48 2.65
CA TYR A 184 3.11 -5.36 1.36
C TYR A 184 3.02 -3.90 0.94
N GLU A 185 3.79 -3.52 -0.07
CA GLU A 185 3.87 -2.15 -0.56
C GLU A 185 2.90 -1.89 -1.71
N TYR A 186 2.17 -0.77 -1.65
CA TYR A 186 1.41 -0.22 -2.77
C TYR A 186 2.33 0.62 -3.64
N ASP A 187 3.10 -0.02 -4.51
CA ASP A 187 3.98 0.65 -5.48
C ASP A 187 4.06 -0.13 -6.78
N LEU A 188 3.31 0.36 -7.81
CA LEU A 188 3.34 -0.23 -9.15
C LEU A 188 4.72 -0.13 -9.80
N ARG A 189 5.55 0.86 -9.44
CA ARG A 189 6.91 1.00 -9.97
C ARG A 189 7.81 -0.12 -9.45
N GLU A 190 7.62 -0.51 -8.20
CA GLU A 190 8.37 -1.63 -7.62
C GLU A 190 8.02 -2.94 -8.33
N ILE A 191 6.73 -3.17 -8.61
CA ILE A 191 6.30 -4.32 -9.42
C ILE A 191 6.92 -4.26 -10.82
N GLU A 192 6.92 -3.09 -11.48
CA GLU A 192 7.56 -2.93 -12.81
C GLU A 192 9.08 -3.12 -12.77
N LYS A 193 9.78 -2.68 -11.71
CA LYS A 193 11.23 -2.94 -11.53
C LYS A 193 11.51 -4.44 -11.46
N VAL A 194 10.76 -5.15 -10.63
CA VAL A 194 10.87 -6.61 -10.51
C VAL A 194 10.63 -7.29 -11.87
N MET A 195 9.67 -6.81 -12.68
CA MET A 195 9.47 -7.33 -14.04
C MET A 195 10.71 -7.13 -14.93
N VAL A 196 11.31 -5.94 -14.87
CA VAL A 196 12.50 -5.60 -15.69
C VAL A 196 13.75 -6.33 -15.18
N GLU A 197 13.89 -6.57 -13.91
CA GLU A 197 14.95 -7.41 -13.34
C GLU A 197 14.87 -8.85 -13.84
N GLN A 198 13.67 -9.41 -14.00
CA GLN A 198 13.47 -10.75 -14.53
C GLN A 198 13.66 -10.79 -16.07
N ILE A 199 13.15 -9.79 -16.77
CA ILE A 199 13.20 -9.68 -18.23
C ILE A 199 13.50 -8.23 -18.61
N SER A 200 14.77 -7.90 -18.80
CA SER A 200 15.24 -6.53 -19.07
C SER A 200 14.68 -5.91 -20.36
N SER A 201 14.27 -6.72 -21.34
CA SER A 201 13.76 -6.29 -22.64
C SER A 201 12.24 -6.05 -22.68
N LEU A 202 11.51 -6.13 -21.54
CA LEU A 202 10.06 -5.95 -21.52
C LEU A 202 9.65 -4.54 -21.91
N LYS A 203 8.81 -4.46 -22.94
CA LYS A 203 8.21 -3.20 -23.40
C LYS A 203 7.13 -2.72 -22.42
N THR A 204 6.87 -1.40 -22.43
CA THR A 204 5.83 -0.79 -21.57
C THR A 204 4.45 -1.41 -21.78
N SER A 205 4.06 -1.74 -23.03
CA SER A 205 2.79 -2.41 -23.31
C SER A 205 2.71 -3.79 -22.67
N GLN A 206 3.80 -4.56 -22.72
CA GLN A 206 3.86 -5.90 -22.11
C GLN A 206 3.77 -5.83 -20.58
N ARG A 207 4.44 -4.85 -19.95
CA ARG A 207 4.32 -4.64 -18.50
C ARG A 207 2.88 -4.30 -18.10
N LYS A 208 2.19 -3.43 -18.86
CA LYS A 208 0.78 -3.11 -18.62
C LYS A 208 -0.14 -4.33 -18.76
N GLU A 209 0.10 -5.20 -19.75
CA GLU A 209 -0.65 -6.45 -19.91
C GLU A 209 -0.46 -7.37 -18.69
N VAL A 210 0.77 -7.47 -18.17
CA VAL A 210 1.05 -8.25 -16.93
C VAL A 210 0.34 -7.64 -15.72
N LEU A 211 0.38 -6.31 -15.53
CA LEU A 211 -0.33 -5.65 -14.44
C LEU A 211 -1.84 -5.88 -14.53
N ASN A 212 -2.43 -5.74 -15.72
CA ASN A 212 -3.84 -6.02 -15.93
C ASN A 212 -4.20 -7.48 -15.65
N HIS A 213 -3.32 -8.42 -15.98
CA HIS A 213 -3.54 -9.83 -15.71
C HIS A 213 -3.41 -10.13 -14.20
N LEU A 214 -2.44 -9.52 -13.51
CA LEU A 214 -2.28 -9.62 -12.06
C LEU A 214 -3.53 -9.16 -11.31
N LEU A 215 -4.19 -8.06 -11.74
CA LEU A 215 -5.46 -7.61 -11.17
C LEU A 215 -6.58 -8.65 -11.25
N LEU A 216 -6.52 -9.57 -12.22
CA LEU A 216 -7.53 -10.62 -12.41
C LEU A 216 -7.21 -11.92 -11.66
N ILE A 217 -5.93 -12.23 -11.45
CA ILE A 217 -5.51 -13.51 -10.87
C ILE A 217 -5.08 -13.43 -9.40
N CYS A 218 -4.76 -12.23 -8.90
CA CYS A 218 -4.37 -12.07 -7.49
C CYS A 218 -5.59 -12.15 -6.58
N ASP A 219 -5.39 -12.76 -5.42
CA ASP A 219 -6.43 -12.90 -4.41
C ASP A 219 -6.53 -11.62 -3.57
N GLU A 220 -7.76 -11.23 -3.23
CA GLU A 220 -8.01 -10.14 -2.28
C GLU A 220 -7.65 -10.60 -0.88
N ALA A 221 -6.91 -9.79 -0.15
CA ALA A 221 -6.42 -10.11 1.19
C ALA A 221 -6.74 -9.01 2.19
N GLU A 222 -7.05 -9.41 3.41
CA GLU A 222 -7.28 -8.49 4.52
C GLU A 222 -6.00 -8.25 5.30
N LEU A 223 -5.88 -7.04 5.86
CA LEU A 223 -4.76 -6.70 6.73
C LEU A 223 -4.78 -7.57 7.99
N SER A 224 -3.61 -8.03 8.41
CA SER A 224 -3.44 -8.67 9.71
C SER A 224 -3.86 -7.76 10.86
N PRO A 225 -4.27 -8.29 12.01
CA PRO A 225 -4.79 -7.53 13.12
C PRO A 225 -3.94 -6.31 13.50
N PRO A 226 -4.55 -5.17 13.89
CA PRO A 226 -3.83 -3.92 14.10
C PRO A 226 -2.89 -3.91 15.32
N HIS A 227 -2.99 -4.91 16.22
CA HIS A 227 -2.06 -5.08 17.34
C HIS A 227 -0.69 -5.64 16.91
N LEU A 228 -0.55 -6.15 15.68
CA LEU A 228 0.72 -6.56 15.09
C LEU A 228 1.42 -5.33 14.48
N ILE A 229 2.44 -4.80 15.15
CA ILE A 229 3.12 -3.56 14.75
C ILE A 229 4.50 -3.89 14.16
N PRO A 230 4.72 -3.61 12.86
CA PRO A 230 6.00 -3.90 12.20
C PRO A 230 7.08 -2.85 12.52
N PHE A 231 8.18 -3.30 13.12
CA PHE A 231 9.41 -2.55 13.37
C PHE A 231 10.55 -3.08 12.50
N ARG A 232 11.68 -2.38 12.42
CA ARG A 232 12.83 -2.82 11.62
C ARG A 232 13.32 -4.22 12.01
N ASN A 233 13.32 -4.57 13.29
CA ASN A 233 13.81 -5.84 13.84
C ASN A 233 12.75 -6.95 13.97
N GLY A 234 11.49 -6.71 13.60
CA GLY A 234 10.42 -7.71 13.68
C GLY A 234 9.03 -7.11 13.84
N ILE A 235 8.03 -7.95 14.01
CA ILE A 235 6.63 -7.54 14.21
C ILE A 235 6.29 -7.73 15.69
N LEU A 236 6.06 -6.63 16.40
CA LEU A 236 5.64 -6.67 17.80
C LEU A 236 4.14 -7.01 17.88
N ASP A 237 3.81 -8.10 18.56
CA ASP A 237 2.46 -8.31 19.06
C ASP A 237 2.30 -7.56 20.38
N VAL A 238 1.56 -6.45 20.35
CA VAL A 238 1.37 -5.59 21.54
C VAL A 238 0.60 -6.29 22.65
N LEU A 239 -0.23 -7.29 22.33
CA LEU A 239 -1.05 -8.00 23.31
C LEU A 239 -0.23 -9.01 24.13
N THR A 240 0.68 -9.73 23.48
CA THR A 240 1.56 -10.71 24.15
C THR A 240 2.90 -10.11 24.57
N GLY A 241 3.39 -9.12 23.85
CA GLY A 241 4.72 -8.53 24.01
C GLY A 241 5.81 -9.25 23.19
N ASP A 242 5.44 -10.25 22.38
CA ASP A 242 6.37 -11.03 21.57
C ASP A 242 6.81 -10.27 20.32
N LEU A 243 8.07 -10.45 19.92
CA LEU A 243 8.60 -9.94 18.67
C LEU A 243 8.68 -11.09 17.65
N LEU A 244 7.75 -11.09 16.69
CA LEU A 244 7.63 -12.09 15.65
C LEU A 244 8.56 -11.80 14.47
N LYS A 245 8.98 -12.84 13.76
CA LYS A 245 9.69 -12.69 12.50
C LYS A 245 8.75 -12.27 11.38
N TYR A 246 9.29 -11.55 10.40
CA TYR A 246 8.56 -11.24 9.18
C TYR A 246 8.23 -12.50 8.38
N SER A 247 7.03 -12.55 7.83
CA SER A 247 6.53 -13.61 6.95
C SER A 247 5.52 -13.02 5.99
N GLU A 248 5.48 -13.53 4.76
CA GLU A 248 4.48 -13.19 3.75
C GLU A 248 3.04 -13.52 4.16
N SER A 249 2.87 -14.41 5.14
CA SER A 249 1.55 -14.72 5.71
C SER A 249 1.02 -13.65 6.67
N ILE A 250 1.88 -12.74 7.15
CA ILE A 250 1.48 -11.61 7.99
C ILE A 250 1.33 -10.37 7.11
N ILE A 251 0.08 -10.05 6.77
CA ILE A 251 -0.23 -8.98 5.81
C ILE A 251 -0.23 -7.62 6.51
N VAL A 252 0.90 -6.92 6.40
CA VAL A 252 1.12 -5.59 6.95
C VAL A 252 1.66 -4.66 5.86
N THR A 253 1.28 -3.38 5.89
CA THR A 253 1.58 -2.41 4.82
C THR A 253 2.48 -1.27 5.27
N ASN A 254 2.86 -1.25 6.54
CA ASN A 254 3.69 -0.22 7.13
C ASN A 254 4.84 -0.88 7.89
N LYS A 255 6.01 -0.24 7.87
CA LYS A 255 7.16 -0.63 8.68
C LYS A 255 7.74 0.61 9.35
N ILE A 256 7.85 0.58 10.64
CA ILE A 256 8.52 1.63 11.40
C ILE A 256 10.03 1.42 11.23
N PRO A 257 10.78 2.43 10.75
CA PRO A 257 12.18 2.27 10.34
C PRO A 257 13.18 2.20 11.51
N TRP A 258 12.68 1.85 12.70
CA TRP A 258 13.45 1.73 13.94
C TRP A 258 13.23 0.37 14.58
N ASP A 259 14.15 -0.03 15.48
CA ASP A 259 14.01 -1.24 16.25
C ASP A 259 13.06 -1.03 17.43
N PHE A 260 12.27 -2.03 17.75
CA PHE A 260 11.60 -2.10 19.03
C PHE A 260 12.57 -2.64 20.09
N ASN A 261 12.79 -1.87 21.15
CA ASN A 261 13.66 -2.21 22.26
C ASN A 261 12.90 -2.02 23.58
N ILE A 262 12.55 -3.13 24.24
CA ILE A 262 11.81 -3.09 25.51
C ILE A 262 12.62 -2.50 26.67
N ASN A 263 13.93 -2.45 26.55
CA ASN A 263 14.83 -1.88 27.57
C ASN A 263 15.32 -0.48 27.17
N ALA A 264 14.71 0.16 26.18
CA ALA A 264 15.10 1.50 25.77
C ALA A 264 14.91 2.50 26.91
N TYR A 265 15.89 3.38 27.11
CA TYR A 265 15.81 4.51 27.99
C TYR A 265 16.67 5.66 27.48
N SER A 266 16.17 6.89 27.61
CA SER A 266 16.89 8.10 27.28
C SER A 266 16.45 9.22 28.24
N GLU A 267 17.35 9.66 29.10
CA GLU A 267 17.13 10.80 30.01
C GLU A 267 16.69 12.05 29.24
N LEU A 268 17.38 12.37 28.15
CA LEU A 268 17.05 13.54 27.30
C LEU A 268 15.61 13.49 26.76
N ALA A 269 15.16 12.32 26.34
CA ALA A 269 13.79 12.14 25.80
C ALA A 269 12.75 12.15 26.94
N ASP A 270 13.10 11.63 28.09
CA ASP A 270 12.24 11.59 29.28
C ASP A 270 12.03 13.01 29.82
N ASP A 271 13.11 13.78 30.00
CA ASP A 271 13.08 15.18 30.42
C ASP A 271 12.26 16.05 29.44
N LEU A 272 12.39 15.80 28.15
CA LEU A 272 11.58 16.53 27.18
C LEU A 272 10.09 16.26 27.39
N MET A 273 9.70 15.00 27.58
CA MET A 273 8.28 14.65 27.80
C MET A 273 7.73 15.30 29.06
N ASP A 274 8.51 15.36 30.13
CA ASP A 274 8.14 16.06 31.36
C ASP A 274 8.02 17.57 31.16
N ARG A 275 8.95 18.18 30.46
CA ARG A 275 8.93 19.63 30.18
C ARG A 275 7.75 20.02 29.29
N ILE A 276 7.47 19.33 28.18
CA ILE A 276 6.34 19.66 27.29
C ILE A 276 4.99 19.41 27.97
N SER A 277 4.90 18.46 28.89
CA SER A 277 3.69 18.21 29.69
C SER A 277 3.58 19.12 30.91
N CYS A 278 4.58 19.98 31.19
CA CYS A 278 4.70 20.78 32.41
C CYS A 278 4.66 19.91 33.70
N ASN A 279 5.28 18.73 33.67
CA ASN A 279 5.27 17.72 34.72
C ASN A 279 3.84 17.21 35.09
N ASP A 280 2.87 17.43 34.22
CA ASP A 280 1.51 16.93 34.37
C ASP A 280 1.41 15.49 33.83
N LYS A 281 1.24 14.54 34.76
CA LYS A 281 1.18 13.11 34.41
C LYS A 281 0.02 12.75 33.48
N GLU A 282 -1.11 13.44 33.57
CA GLU A 282 -2.27 13.19 32.71
C GLU A 282 -1.98 13.65 31.28
N ILE A 283 -1.38 14.84 31.11
CA ILE A 283 -0.95 15.35 29.80
C ILE A 283 0.15 14.46 29.22
N ARG A 284 1.16 14.09 30.02
CA ARG A 284 2.23 13.17 29.59
C ARG A 284 1.64 11.85 29.11
N ASN A 285 0.73 11.24 29.86
CA ASN A 285 0.05 10.01 29.45
C ASN A 285 -0.67 10.16 28.08
N ILE A 286 -1.36 11.28 27.88
CA ILE A 286 -2.03 11.57 26.61
C ILE A 286 -1.01 11.70 25.47
N LEU A 287 0.11 12.37 25.66
CA LEU A 287 1.16 12.50 24.62
C LEU A 287 1.75 11.12 24.24
N GLU A 288 2.03 10.27 25.24
CA GLU A 288 2.46 8.88 25.00
C GLU A 288 1.40 8.08 24.22
N GLU A 289 0.13 8.26 24.55
CA GLU A 289 -1.00 7.62 23.85
C GLU A 289 -1.18 8.14 22.42
N VAL A 290 -0.90 9.42 22.18
CA VAL A 290 -0.89 9.99 20.82
C VAL A 290 0.18 9.29 19.97
N ILE A 291 1.42 9.18 20.47
CA ILE A 291 2.50 8.45 19.78
C ILE A 291 2.05 7.00 19.53
N GLY A 292 1.58 6.31 20.56
CA GLY A 292 1.17 4.91 20.47
C GLY A 292 0.01 4.66 19.52
N SER A 293 -0.95 5.57 19.48
CA SER A 293 -2.09 5.48 18.55
C SER A 293 -1.66 5.46 17.09
N CYS A 294 -0.57 6.16 16.76
CA CYS A 294 -0.02 6.18 15.39
C CYS A 294 0.48 4.82 14.91
N PHE A 295 0.86 3.93 15.81
CA PHE A 295 1.28 2.57 15.45
C PHE A 295 0.12 1.64 15.12
N TYR A 296 -1.08 1.96 15.63
CA TYR A 296 -2.25 1.10 15.57
C TYR A 296 -3.06 1.33 14.29
N ARG A 297 -3.05 0.35 13.39
CA ARG A 297 -3.69 0.41 12.05
C ARG A 297 -5.22 0.28 12.11
N SER A 298 -5.87 1.02 13.01
CA SER A 298 -7.33 1.12 13.06
C SER A 298 -7.75 2.42 13.73
N ASN A 299 -8.73 3.10 13.18
CA ASN A 299 -9.34 4.30 13.74
C ASN A 299 -10.53 4.00 14.67
N THR A 300 -10.89 2.74 14.86
CA THR A 300 -11.91 2.35 15.85
C THR A 300 -11.40 2.41 17.28
N LEU A 301 -10.07 2.58 17.49
CA LEU A 301 -9.46 2.71 18.80
C LEU A 301 -10.11 3.84 19.59
N ALA A 302 -10.68 3.49 20.75
CA ALA A 302 -11.32 4.43 21.68
C ALA A 302 -12.36 5.36 21.04
N GLY A 303 -13.09 4.86 20.03
CA GLY A 303 -14.15 5.62 19.34
C GLY A 303 -13.67 6.63 18.30
N GLY A 304 -12.39 6.58 17.93
CA GLY A 304 -11.77 7.47 16.93
C GLY A 304 -11.55 8.89 17.46
N LYS A 305 -10.30 9.34 17.44
CA LYS A 305 -9.92 10.71 17.84
C LYS A 305 -8.98 11.34 16.81
N SER A 306 -9.14 12.64 16.63
CA SER A 306 -8.17 13.53 16.00
C SER A 306 -7.53 14.39 17.07
N PHE A 307 -6.23 14.58 16.99
CA PHE A 307 -5.47 15.31 18.01
C PHE A 307 -5.15 16.71 17.50
N ILE A 308 -5.47 17.71 18.31
CA ILE A 308 -5.12 19.11 18.04
C ILE A 308 -4.23 19.61 19.17
N LEU A 309 -2.99 19.93 18.81
CA LEU A 309 -2.01 20.45 19.75
C LEU A 309 -2.11 21.98 19.77
N THR A 310 -2.53 22.57 20.88
CA THR A 310 -2.77 24.02 20.99
C THR A 310 -1.68 24.70 21.82
N GLY A 311 -1.45 26.00 21.55
CA GLY A 311 -0.52 26.84 22.33
C GLY A 311 0.06 27.97 21.52
N THR A 312 0.57 29.02 22.20
CA THR A 312 0.90 30.33 21.62
C THR A 312 2.25 30.47 20.94
N GLY A 313 3.04 29.41 20.83
CA GLY A 313 4.37 29.43 20.23
C GLY A 313 5.48 29.07 21.22
N SER A 314 6.64 28.63 20.72
CA SER A 314 7.81 28.20 21.52
C SER A 314 7.49 27.26 22.69
N ASN A 315 6.56 26.33 22.48
CA ASN A 315 5.99 25.46 23.51
C ASN A 315 6.18 23.97 23.25
N GLY A 316 6.98 23.60 22.22
CA GLY A 316 7.34 22.22 21.94
C GLY A 316 6.40 21.47 20.99
N LYS A 317 5.29 22.05 20.47
CA LYS A 317 4.40 21.41 19.48
C LYS A 317 5.12 20.86 18.28
N SER A 318 5.88 21.74 17.59
CA SER A 318 6.62 21.35 16.37
C SER A 318 7.71 20.32 16.68
N THR A 319 8.32 20.37 17.86
CA THR A 319 9.27 19.35 18.33
C THR A 319 8.58 18.01 18.47
N PHE A 320 7.41 17.94 19.12
CA PHE A 320 6.65 16.73 19.30
C PHE A 320 6.16 16.13 17.97
N ILE A 321 5.66 16.94 17.04
CA ILE A 321 5.29 16.52 15.69
C ILE A 321 6.50 15.97 14.94
N SER A 322 7.67 16.63 15.04
CA SER A 322 8.91 16.18 14.40
C SER A 322 9.41 14.84 14.98
N ILE A 323 9.20 14.57 16.26
CA ILE A 323 9.49 13.28 16.89
C ILE A 323 8.59 12.19 16.27
N ILE A 324 7.28 12.42 16.20
CA ILE A 324 6.33 11.48 15.57
C ILE A 324 6.72 11.22 14.12
N ASN A 325 7.06 12.28 13.36
CA ASN A 325 7.54 12.16 11.99
C ASN A 325 8.78 11.27 11.90
N THR A 326 9.76 11.49 12.79
CA THR A 326 11.01 10.73 12.81
C THR A 326 10.76 9.26 13.17
N ILE A 327 9.90 9.00 14.16
CA ILE A 327 9.52 7.64 14.56
C ILE A 327 8.86 6.89 13.41
N LEU A 328 7.87 7.48 12.77
CA LEU A 328 7.09 6.80 11.73
C LEU A 328 7.85 6.68 10.41
N GLY A 329 8.72 7.64 10.10
CA GLY A 329 9.39 7.74 8.81
C GLY A 329 8.47 8.29 7.70
N ASN A 330 9.09 8.90 6.69
CA ASN A 330 8.39 9.64 5.63
C ASN A 330 7.37 8.81 4.83
N ASN A 331 7.62 7.51 4.68
CA ASN A 331 6.72 6.62 3.91
C ASN A 331 5.37 6.39 4.62
N ASN A 332 5.33 6.52 5.94
CA ASN A 332 4.16 6.22 6.76
C ASN A 332 3.33 7.46 7.12
N ILE A 333 3.71 8.63 6.64
CA ILE A 333 3.03 9.88 6.96
C ILE A 333 2.48 10.58 5.72
N SER A 334 1.51 11.44 5.95
CA SER A 334 1.06 12.47 5.02
C SER A 334 1.05 13.83 5.73
N ALA A 335 1.00 14.91 4.95
CA ALA A 335 0.90 16.27 5.44
C ALA A 335 -0.19 16.98 4.63
N ILE A 336 -1.42 16.84 5.07
CA ILE A 336 -2.60 17.45 4.45
C ILE A 336 -3.22 18.37 5.48
N ASP A 337 -3.39 19.63 5.13
CA ASP A 337 -4.08 20.58 5.98
C ASP A 337 -5.54 20.17 6.21
N MET A 338 -6.09 20.47 7.36
CA MET A 338 -7.46 20.12 7.70
C MET A 338 -8.48 20.64 6.64
N LYS A 339 -8.26 21.82 6.09
CA LYS A 339 -9.11 22.42 5.06
C LYS A 339 -9.10 21.67 3.73
N ASN A 340 -8.02 20.95 3.44
CA ASN A 340 -7.80 20.26 2.18
C ASN A 340 -8.16 18.76 2.21
N LEU A 341 -8.69 18.25 3.33
CA LEU A 341 -9.06 16.83 3.43
C LEU A 341 -10.11 16.39 2.41
N ASP A 342 -11.01 17.30 2.01
CA ASP A 342 -12.07 17.04 1.03
C ASP A 342 -11.65 17.36 -0.41
N ALA A 343 -10.44 17.88 -0.62
CA ALA A 343 -9.98 18.27 -1.94
C ALA A 343 -9.76 17.04 -2.82
N LYS A 344 -9.97 17.21 -4.13
CA LYS A 344 -9.74 16.17 -5.12
C LYS A 344 -8.30 15.64 -5.01
N PHE A 345 -8.13 14.33 -5.04
CA PHE A 345 -6.85 13.63 -4.87
C PHE A 345 -6.21 13.74 -3.47
N SER A 346 -6.89 14.32 -2.48
CA SER A 346 -6.34 14.41 -1.12
C SER A 346 -6.49 13.09 -0.35
N THR A 347 -7.65 12.45 -0.43
CA THR A 347 -7.93 11.22 0.32
C THR A 347 -6.98 10.08 -0.02
N VAL A 348 -6.55 9.95 -1.29
CA VAL A 348 -5.56 8.93 -1.69
C VAL A 348 -4.21 9.09 -0.99
N ARG A 349 -3.84 10.31 -0.61
CA ARG A 349 -2.60 10.57 0.14
C ARG A 349 -2.62 10.02 1.57
N LEU A 350 -3.80 9.67 2.08
CA LEU A 350 -3.98 9.00 3.38
C LEU A 350 -3.95 7.47 3.26
N TYR A 351 -4.02 6.94 2.04
CA TYR A 351 -4.02 5.51 1.80
C TYR A 351 -2.73 4.87 2.32
N LYS A 352 -2.87 3.86 3.18
CA LYS A 352 -1.78 3.15 3.85
C LYS A 352 -0.81 4.08 4.62
N LYS A 353 -1.31 5.20 5.18
CA LYS A 353 -0.53 6.06 6.08
C LYS A 353 -0.91 5.83 7.53
N LEU A 354 0.08 5.92 8.43
CA LEU A 354 -0.11 5.78 9.88
C LEU A 354 -0.57 7.09 10.53
N ALA A 355 -0.04 8.22 10.07
CA ALA A 355 -0.42 9.54 10.55
C ALA A 355 -0.48 10.58 9.42
N ASN A 356 -1.36 11.55 9.59
CA ASN A 356 -1.34 12.82 8.88
C ASN A 356 -0.90 13.90 9.86
N LEU A 357 0.23 14.50 9.58
CA LEU A 357 0.82 15.56 10.41
C LEU A 357 0.59 16.88 9.71
N GLY A 358 -0.50 17.57 10.06
CA GLY A 358 -0.82 18.89 9.53
C GLY A 358 -0.23 19.96 10.43
N ASP A 359 0.56 20.85 9.85
CA ASP A 359 1.13 21.98 10.59
C ASP A 359 0.21 23.19 10.45
N ASP A 360 0.15 24.00 11.50
CA ASP A 360 -0.53 25.28 11.64
C ASP A 360 -1.88 25.42 10.94
N ILE A 361 -2.94 24.91 11.59
CA ILE A 361 -4.30 25.05 11.06
C ILE A 361 -4.64 26.53 11.00
N SER A 362 -4.90 27.07 9.80
CA SER A 362 -5.45 28.42 9.67
C SER A 362 -6.84 28.50 10.33
N GLY A 363 -7.12 29.60 11.03
CA GLY A 363 -8.41 29.86 11.70
C GLY A 363 -9.63 30.00 10.76
N GLU A 364 -9.49 29.60 9.48
CA GLU A 364 -10.56 29.68 8.49
C GLU A 364 -11.71 28.71 8.79
N PHE A 365 -12.93 29.19 8.64
CA PHE A 365 -14.16 28.43 8.86
C PHE A 365 -14.28 27.23 7.91
N LYS A 366 -14.54 26.03 8.46
CA LYS A 366 -14.83 24.82 7.67
C LYS A 366 -16.33 24.52 7.67
N SER A 367 -16.93 24.55 6.49
CA SER A 367 -18.37 24.33 6.30
C SER A 367 -18.76 22.85 6.24
N ASP A 368 -17.92 21.98 5.67
CA ASP A 368 -18.17 20.55 5.58
C ASP A 368 -17.17 19.74 6.43
N THR A 369 -17.71 18.86 7.27
CA THR A 369 -16.97 18.00 8.18
C THR A 369 -17.19 16.50 7.91
N SER A 370 -17.86 16.16 6.80
CA SER A 370 -18.26 14.77 6.52
C SER A 370 -17.07 13.86 6.30
N THR A 371 -16.13 14.24 5.42
CA THR A 371 -14.91 13.48 5.15
C THR A 371 -14.03 13.40 6.39
N PHE A 372 -13.84 14.49 7.13
CA PHE A 372 -13.12 14.50 8.40
C PHE A 372 -13.70 13.45 9.36
N LYS A 373 -15.02 13.43 9.55
CA LYS A 373 -15.70 12.48 10.45
C LYS A 373 -15.46 11.03 10.03
N LYS A 374 -15.57 10.72 8.74
CA LYS A 374 -15.30 9.38 8.18
C LYS A 374 -13.86 8.94 8.41
N ILE A 375 -12.88 9.82 8.13
CA ILE A 375 -11.47 9.50 8.33
C ILE A 375 -11.20 9.19 9.80
N VAL A 376 -11.68 10.02 10.72
CA VAL A 376 -11.42 9.86 12.15
C VAL A 376 -12.06 8.58 12.73
N THR A 377 -13.21 8.15 12.20
CA THR A 377 -13.88 6.92 12.64
C THR A 377 -13.42 5.68 11.90
N GLY A 378 -12.62 5.82 10.83
CA GLY A 378 -12.22 4.70 9.98
C GLY A 378 -13.33 4.19 9.07
N ASP A 379 -14.36 5.00 8.85
CA ASP A 379 -15.42 4.71 7.88
C ASP A 379 -14.86 4.81 6.46
N LYS A 380 -15.44 4.02 5.56
CA LYS A 380 -15.01 3.94 4.17
C LYS A 380 -15.06 5.30 3.46
N VAL A 381 -13.96 5.65 2.80
CA VAL A 381 -13.80 6.86 1.99
C VAL A 381 -13.41 6.50 0.56
N GLU A 382 -13.88 7.32 -0.40
CA GLU A 382 -13.46 7.20 -1.79
C GLU A 382 -12.10 7.88 -2.00
N ALA A 383 -11.24 7.24 -2.75
CA ALA A 383 -9.95 7.77 -3.19
C ALA A 383 -9.85 7.80 -4.71
N GLU A 384 -9.21 8.83 -5.24
CA GLU A 384 -8.97 8.99 -6.67
C GLU A 384 -7.50 9.35 -6.89
N GLU A 385 -6.82 8.55 -7.71
CA GLU A 385 -5.48 8.85 -8.21
C GLU A 385 -5.58 9.29 -9.67
N LYS A 386 -4.74 10.26 -10.08
CA LYS A 386 -4.82 10.82 -11.43
C LYS A 386 -4.59 9.73 -12.50
N GLY A 387 -5.61 9.51 -13.32
CA GLY A 387 -5.55 8.54 -14.41
C GLY A 387 -5.76 7.08 -14.01
N GLN A 388 -6.17 6.82 -12.77
CA GLN A 388 -6.53 5.50 -12.26
C GLN A 388 -8.03 5.44 -11.94
N PRO A 389 -8.65 4.25 -11.92
CA PRO A 389 -9.99 4.07 -11.40
C PRO A 389 -10.07 4.49 -9.92
N LYS A 390 -11.24 5.00 -9.53
CA LYS A 390 -11.53 5.28 -8.13
C LYS A 390 -11.62 3.97 -7.34
N PHE A 391 -11.19 4.01 -6.10
CA PHE A 391 -11.32 2.90 -5.16
C PHE A 391 -11.76 3.39 -3.79
N GLU A 392 -12.19 2.48 -2.94
CA GLU A 392 -12.61 2.78 -1.58
C GLU A 392 -11.72 2.05 -0.59
N PHE A 393 -11.43 2.70 0.55
CA PHE A 393 -10.65 2.09 1.62
C PHE A 393 -11.08 2.59 2.99
N ASN A 394 -10.73 1.84 4.04
CA ASN A 394 -10.92 2.25 5.41
C ASN A 394 -9.64 2.92 5.94
N PRO A 395 -9.65 4.24 6.18
CA PRO A 395 -8.47 4.94 6.67
C PRO A 395 -8.18 4.57 8.13
N TYR A 396 -6.91 4.32 8.42
CA TYR A 396 -6.41 4.14 9.78
C TYR A 396 -5.40 5.23 10.19
N CYS A 397 -5.20 6.20 9.32
CA CYS A 397 -4.34 7.35 9.51
C CYS A 397 -4.82 8.21 10.69
N LYS A 398 -3.97 8.46 11.67
CA LYS A 398 -4.28 9.39 12.76
C LYS A 398 -4.12 10.82 12.30
N LEU A 399 -5.15 11.63 12.50
CA LEU A 399 -5.10 13.05 12.18
C LEU A 399 -4.52 13.82 13.37
N ILE A 400 -3.34 14.41 13.19
CA ILE A 400 -2.65 15.22 14.20
C ILE A 400 -2.40 16.58 13.58
N PHE A 401 -2.83 17.63 14.26
CA PHE A 401 -2.67 19.01 13.80
C PHE A 401 -2.08 19.87 14.91
N SER A 402 -1.27 20.86 14.54
CA SER A 402 -0.95 21.97 15.43
C SER A 402 -1.83 23.18 15.12
N ALA A 403 -2.17 23.95 16.11
CA ALA A 403 -2.95 25.16 15.96
C ALA A 403 -2.60 26.16 17.05
N ASN A 404 -2.52 27.46 16.68
CA ASN A 404 -2.57 28.53 17.67
C ASN A 404 -4.04 28.82 18.02
N GLU A 405 -4.92 28.73 17.05
CA GLU A 405 -6.37 28.85 17.20
C GLU A 405 -7.08 27.77 16.36
N ILE A 406 -8.03 27.06 16.95
CA ILE A 406 -8.78 26.01 16.26
C ILE A 406 -9.86 26.67 15.40
N PRO A 407 -9.97 26.35 14.10
CA PRO A 407 -10.97 26.94 13.22
C PRO A 407 -12.38 26.60 13.67
N ARG A 408 -13.28 27.55 13.47
CA ARG A 408 -14.73 27.29 13.68
C ARG A 408 -15.23 26.30 12.62
N MET A 409 -16.08 25.37 13.04
CA MET A 409 -16.67 24.37 12.16
C MET A 409 -18.19 24.46 12.22
N LYS A 410 -18.87 24.35 11.07
CA LYS A 410 -20.32 24.20 11.04
C LYS A 410 -20.69 22.78 11.43
N ASP A 411 -20.85 22.53 12.71
CA ASP A 411 -21.26 21.24 13.26
C ASP A 411 -22.37 21.41 14.30
N GLU A 412 -23.60 21.44 13.79
CA GLU A 412 -24.79 21.66 14.63
C GLU A 412 -25.03 20.57 15.67
N THR A 413 -24.45 19.38 15.46
CA THR A 413 -24.67 18.21 16.33
C THR A 413 -23.55 17.98 17.33
N GLY A 414 -22.44 18.72 17.24
CA GLY A 414 -21.24 18.50 18.03
C GLY A 414 -20.51 17.18 17.66
N ALA A 415 -20.86 16.59 16.51
CA ALA A 415 -20.31 15.30 16.12
C ALA A 415 -18.82 15.36 15.73
N ALA A 416 -18.36 16.46 15.11
CA ALA A 416 -16.96 16.70 14.84
C ALA A 416 -16.19 17.02 16.15
N GLN A 417 -16.78 17.86 17.00
CA GLN A 417 -16.17 18.27 18.26
C GLN A 417 -15.86 17.08 19.19
N ARG A 418 -16.79 16.12 19.29
CA ARG A 418 -16.58 14.88 20.08
C ARG A 418 -15.41 14.03 19.60
N ARG A 419 -14.96 14.23 18.36
CA ARG A 419 -13.81 13.53 17.77
C ARG A 419 -12.49 14.24 18.02
N PHE A 420 -12.51 15.45 18.53
CA PHE A 420 -11.30 16.15 18.93
C PHE A 420 -10.80 15.70 20.31
N MET A 421 -9.48 15.64 20.41
CA MET A 421 -8.74 15.69 21.65
C MET A 421 -7.80 16.88 21.54
N ILE A 422 -8.15 17.96 22.25
CA ILE A 422 -7.39 19.21 22.23
C ILE A 422 -6.39 19.13 23.37
N VAL A 423 -5.10 19.07 23.01
CA VAL A 423 -4.02 18.91 24.00
C VAL A 423 -3.27 20.23 24.13
N PRO A 424 -3.40 20.94 25.25
CA PRO A 424 -2.70 22.19 25.46
C PRO A 424 -1.21 21.99 25.74
N PHE A 425 -0.37 22.72 24.99
CA PHE A 425 1.07 22.85 25.19
C PHE A 425 1.36 24.16 25.91
N ASN A 426 1.38 24.10 27.24
CA ASN A 426 1.53 25.26 28.12
C ASN A 426 2.99 25.52 28.54
N ALA A 427 3.93 24.68 28.08
CA ALA A 427 5.35 24.92 28.29
C ALA A 427 5.80 26.15 27.51
N THR A 428 6.81 26.84 28.03
CA THR A 428 7.50 27.93 27.34
C THR A 428 8.98 27.59 27.29
N PHE A 429 9.58 27.68 26.10
CA PHE A 429 11.00 27.47 25.90
C PHE A 429 11.62 28.77 25.41
N SER A 430 12.51 29.32 26.19
CA SER A 430 13.19 30.59 25.94
C SER A 430 14.70 30.39 25.90
N GLU A 431 15.39 31.21 25.10
CA GLU A 431 16.86 31.24 25.08
C GLU A 431 17.48 31.55 26.44
N ASN A 432 16.70 32.15 27.35
CA ASN A 432 17.12 32.49 28.70
C ASN A 432 16.87 31.38 29.73
N ASP A 433 16.24 30.26 29.32
CA ASP A 433 15.96 29.18 30.23
C ASP A 433 17.20 28.33 30.50
N ASP A 434 17.42 27.93 31.75
CA ASP A 434 18.43 26.95 32.09
C ASP A 434 18.16 25.65 31.33
N GLY A 435 19.14 25.21 30.53
CA GLY A 435 19.01 24.02 29.70
C GLY A 435 18.31 24.24 28.34
N TYR A 436 18.19 25.50 27.88
CA TYR A 436 17.85 25.76 26.47
C TYR A 436 18.95 25.23 25.56
N ASP A 437 18.55 24.39 24.59
CA ASP A 437 19.46 23.79 23.63
C ASP A 437 18.92 24.00 22.20
N PRO A 438 19.52 24.93 21.41
CA PRO A 438 19.08 25.15 20.03
C PRO A 438 19.27 23.95 19.12
N GLN A 439 20.07 22.95 19.52
CA GLN A 439 20.30 21.72 18.77
C GLN A 439 19.45 20.55 19.25
N ILE A 440 18.52 20.78 20.18
CA ILE A 440 17.69 19.72 20.80
C ILE A 440 17.03 18.82 19.75
N MET A 441 16.53 19.39 18.66
CA MET A 441 15.88 18.65 17.57
C MET A 441 16.80 17.63 16.88
N TRP A 442 18.10 17.90 16.81
CA TRP A 442 19.09 16.96 16.26
C TRP A 442 19.42 15.86 17.28
N LYS A 443 19.59 16.25 18.54
CA LYS A 443 19.92 15.33 19.63
C LYS A 443 18.82 14.32 19.86
N LEU A 444 17.55 14.70 19.73
CA LEU A 444 16.38 13.84 19.91
C LEU A 444 16.20 12.82 18.76
N LYS A 445 16.84 13.01 17.60
CA LYS A 445 16.74 12.10 16.47
C LYS A 445 17.74 10.94 16.49
N ASN A 446 18.53 10.80 17.55
CA ASN A 446 19.40 9.64 17.71
C ASN A 446 18.59 8.37 18.03
N GLN A 447 19.18 7.21 17.76
CA GLN A 447 18.53 5.92 17.93
C GLN A 447 18.01 5.69 19.34
N GLN A 448 18.79 6.03 20.37
CA GLN A 448 18.44 5.81 21.77
C GLN A 448 17.19 6.60 22.17
N CYS A 449 17.09 7.87 21.79
CA CYS A 449 15.92 8.70 22.06
C CYS A 449 14.68 8.16 21.32
N ILE A 450 14.82 7.80 20.04
CA ILE A 450 13.71 7.33 19.22
C ILE A 450 13.17 5.97 19.73
N GLU A 451 14.05 5.03 20.07
CA GLU A 451 13.63 3.76 20.65
C GLU A 451 12.89 3.97 21.99
N TYR A 452 13.33 4.94 22.79
CA TYR A 452 12.64 5.26 24.04
C TYR A 452 11.26 5.91 23.79
N PHE A 453 11.13 6.85 22.85
CA PHE A 453 9.81 7.37 22.48
C PHE A 453 8.88 6.29 21.92
N ILE A 454 9.42 5.33 21.17
CA ILE A 454 8.66 4.16 20.72
C ILE A 454 8.16 3.36 21.91
N LEU A 455 9.01 3.08 22.89
CA LEU A 455 8.63 2.35 24.10
C LEU A 455 7.54 3.09 24.90
N LEU A 456 7.69 4.40 25.10
CA LEU A 456 6.66 5.24 25.71
C LEU A 456 5.33 5.15 24.95
N GLY A 457 5.38 5.26 23.63
CA GLY A 457 4.20 5.11 22.76
C GLY A 457 3.54 3.73 22.87
N ILE A 458 4.33 2.64 22.88
CA ILE A 458 3.79 1.28 23.07
C ILE A 458 3.13 1.13 24.44
N ASN A 459 3.71 1.70 25.48
CA ASN A 459 3.09 1.71 26.83
C ASN A 459 1.79 2.53 26.84
N GLY A 460 1.78 3.67 26.16
CA GLY A 460 0.58 4.47 25.93
C GLY A 460 -0.51 3.69 25.20
N LEU A 461 -0.16 3.01 24.11
CA LEU A 461 -1.10 2.18 23.35
C LEU A 461 -1.68 1.04 24.21
N LYS A 462 -0.84 0.32 24.95
CA LYS A 462 -1.29 -0.72 25.89
C LYS A 462 -2.30 -0.17 26.91
N ARG A 463 -2.06 1.04 27.42
CA ARG A 463 -2.97 1.74 28.35
C ARG A 463 -4.34 2.01 27.70
N VAL A 464 -4.35 2.51 26.44
CA VAL A 464 -5.59 2.76 25.70
C VAL A 464 -6.34 1.48 25.40
N LEU A 465 -5.65 0.42 24.96
CA LEU A 465 -6.25 -0.89 24.68
C LEU A 465 -6.89 -1.51 25.93
N THR A 466 -6.22 -1.43 27.07
CA THR A 466 -6.71 -1.95 28.35
C THR A 466 -7.93 -1.17 28.86
N ASN A 467 -7.85 0.17 28.83
CA ASN A 467 -8.89 1.05 29.34
C ASN A 467 -10.03 1.28 28.34
N LYS A 468 -9.85 0.89 27.07
CA LYS A 468 -10.77 1.13 25.95
C LYS A 468 -11.10 2.62 25.72
N LYS A 469 -10.27 3.50 26.23
CA LYS A 469 -10.38 4.96 26.12
C LYS A 469 -9.02 5.61 26.30
N PHE A 470 -8.84 6.79 25.73
CA PHE A 470 -7.69 7.64 26.01
C PHE A 470 -7.76 8.17 27.44
N SER A 471 -6.60 8.47 28.02
CA SER A 471 -6.51 9.18 29.30
C SER A 471 -7.23 10.53 29.22
N SER A 472 -7.72 11.00 30.33
CA SER A 472 -8.45 12.25 30.43
C SER A 472 -7.71 13.20 31.38
N SER A 473 -7.71 14.48 31.03
CA SER A 473 -7.19 15.56 31.87
C SER A 473 -8.23 16.66 31.97
N THR A 474 -8.34 17.27 33.15
CA THR A 474 -9.20 18.45 33.34
C THR A 474 -8.85 19.57 32.38
N LYS A 475 -7.55 19.76 32.05
CA LYS A 475 -7.08 20.76 31.09
C LYS A 475 -7.61 20.46 29.69
N VAL A 476 -7.52 19.20 29.23
CA VAL A 476 -8.03 18.77 27.90
C VAL A 476 -9.53 18.90 27.82
N GLN A 477 -10.26 18.61 28.90
CA GLN A 477 -11.71 18.78 28.96
C GLN A 477 -12.09 20.26 28.86
N LYS A 478 -11.41 21.12 29.61
CA LYS A 478 -11.62 22.56 29.59
C LYS A 478 -11.39 23.16 28.20
N GLU A 479 -10.30 22.80 27.55
CA GLU A 479 -10.03 23.23 26.16
C GLU A 479 -11.15 22.82 25.20
N LEU A 480 -11.68 21.60 25.33
CA LEU A 480 -12.79 21.13 24.50
C LEU A 480 -14.10 21.88 24.80
N GLU A 481 -14.37 22.17 26.08
CA GLU A 481 -15.52 22.97 26.48
C GLU A 481 -15.43 24.40 25.95
N GLU A 482 -14.31 25.08 26.11
CA GLU A 482 -14.06 26.41 25.59
C GLU A 482 -14.20 26.46 24.06
N TYR A 483 -13.65 25.44 23.36
CA TYR A 483 -13.84 25.30 21.93
C TYR A 483 -15.31 25.10 21.55
N SER A 484 -16.05 24.30 22.32
CA SER A 484 -17.49 24.04 22.08
C SER A 484 -18.32 25.32 22.25
N ILE A 485 -18.01 26.12 23.26
CA ILE A 485 -18.64 27.44 23.46
C ILE A 485 -18.33 28.34 22.27
N ARG A 486 -17.05 28.53 21.92
CA ARG A 486 -16.64 29.40 20.81
C ARG A 486 -17.19 28.95 19.45
N ASN A 487 -17.42 27.65 19.26
CA ASN A 487 -17.93 27.11 18.01
C ASN A 487 -19.46 27.16 17.87
N ASN A 488 -20.17 27.42 18.95
CA ASN A 488 -21.63 27.46 18.99
C ASN A 488 -22.13 28.88 19.35
N PRO A 489 -22.67 29.65 18.41
CA PRO A 489 -23.07 31.03 18.66
C PRO A 489 -24.12 31.17 19.76
N LEU A 490 -24.95 30.14 19.98
CA LEU A 490 -25.95 30.16 21.03
C LEU A 490 -25.34 29.98 22.41
N LEU A 491 -24.42 28.97 22.57
CA LEU A 491 -23.71 28.75 23.83
C LEU A 491 -22.84 29.95 24.18
N SER A 492 -22.14 30.49 23.17
CA SER A 492 -21.30 31.66 23.33
C SER A 492 -22.12 32.87 23.81
N PHE A 493 -23.34 33.09 23.25
CA PHE A 493 -24.25 34.13 23.70
C PHE A 493 -24.78 33.89 25.12
N ILE A 494 -25.12 32.65 25.49
CA ILE A 494 -25.56 32.31 26.84
C ILE A 494 -24.45 32.59 27.84
N ASN A 495 -23.24 32.18 27.55
CA ASN A 495 -22.09 32.44 28.41
C ASN A 495 -21.84 33.94 28.61
N GLU A 496 -21.93 34.75 27.53
CA GLU A 496 -21.84 36.21 27.62
C GLU A 496 -22.96 36.81 28.49
N CYS A 497 -24.17 36.28 28.37
CA CYS A 497 -25.30 36.75 29.21
C CYS A 497 -25.05 36.44 30.71
N GLU A 498 -24.46 35.28 31.03
CA GLU A 498 -24.07 34.90 32.37
C GLU A 498 -22.94 35.79 32.92
N GLU A 499 -21.90 36.04 32.11
CA GLU A 499 -20.75 36.89 32.50
C GLU A 499 -21.17 38.38 32.70
N THR A 500 -22.15 38.85 31.90
CA THR A 500 -22.62 40.24 31.97
C THR A 500 -23.89 40.46 32.77
N ASP A 501 -24.36 39.44 33.49
CA ASP A 501 -25.56 39.43 34.32
C ASP A 501 -26.85 39.88 33.52
N GLN A 502 -26.86 39.56 32.21
CA GLN A 502 -28.01 39.86 31.35
C GLN A 502 -29.12 38.82 31.54
N GLN A 503 -30.30 39.31 31.93
CA GLN A 503 -31.47 38.45 32.09
C GLN A 503 -31.95 37.86 30.78
N ILE A 504 -32.20 36.53 30.79
CA ILE A 504 -32.87 35.76 29.72
C ILE A 504 -34.29 35.36 30.17
N LEU A 505 -34.43 34.97 31.44
CA LEU A 505 -35.72 34.57 32.01
C LEU A 505 -36.62 35.75 32.22
N ASN A 506 -37.93 35.54 32.00
CA ASN A 506 -38.98 36.54 32.12
C ASN A 506 -38.90 37.70 31.10
N GLU A 507 -37.93 37.64 30.15
CA GLU A 507 -37.81 38.60 29.09
C GLU A 507 -38.57 38.13 27.82
N PRO A 508 -39.12 39.06 26.99
CA PRO A 508 -39.75 38.71 25.75
C PRO A 508 -38.77 38.00 24.81
N VAL A 509 -39.19 36.85 24.27
CA VAL A 509 -38.35 36.05 23.31
C VAL A 509 -37.87 36.90 22.14
N GLY A 510 -38.66 37.93 21.73
CA GLY A 510 -38.26 38.85 20.68
C GLY A 510 -37.08 39.74 21.04
N ASP A 511 -37.02 40.19 22.28
CA ASP A 511 -35.97 41.10 22.77
C ASP A 511 -34.69 40.34 23.02
N VAL A 512 -34.79 39.14 23.63
CA VAL A 512 -33.62 38.21 23.78
C VAL A 512 -33.07 37.82 22.41
N TYR A 513 -33.93 37.55 21.42
CA TYR A 513 -33.50 37.26 20.06
C TYR A 513 -32.80 38.44 19.40
N GLY A 514 -33.30 39.68 19.61
CA GLY A 514 -32.63 40.89 19.11
C GLY A 514 -31.22 41.06 19.69
N LYS A 515 -31.05 40.82 21.01
CA LYS A 515 -29.73 40.80 21.68
C LYS A 515 -28.82 39.73 21.06
N TYR A 516 -29.34 38.52 20.85
CA TYR A 516 -28.61 37.43 20.22
C TYR A 516 -28.16 37.76 18.77
N GLN A 517 -29.04 38.40 17.97
CA GLN A 517 -28.65 38.83 16.64
C GLN A 517 -27.52 39.87 16.67
N GLY A 518 -27.62 40.88 17.57
CA GLY A 518 -26.57 41.87 17.77
C GLY A 518 -25.23 41.21 18.17
N TYR A 519 -25.30 40.28 19.13
CA TYR A 519 -24.13 39.50 19.56
C TYR A 519 -23.49 38.73 18.38
N CYS A 520 -24.29 38.01 17.58
CA CYS A 520 -23.79 37.25 16.44
C CYS A 520 -23.11 38.17 15.41
N ILE A 521 -23.68 39.30 15.09
CA ILE A 521 -23.11 40.25 14.13
C ILE A 521 -21.76 40.78 14.64
N ASN A 522 -21.70 41.19 15.90
CA ASN A 522 -20.50 41.76 16.49
C ASN A 522 -19.35 40.74 16.60
N ASN A 523 -19.69 39.45 16.75
CA ASN A 523 -18.68 38.37 16.92
C ASN A 523 -18.50 37.51 15.65
N GLY A 524 -19.01 37.97 14.48
CA GLY A 524 -18.80 37.28 13.20
C GLY A 524 -19.54 35.94 13.09
N TYR A 525 -20.66 35.77 13.79
CA TYR A 525 -21.51 34.58 13.68
C TYR A 525 -22.69 34.87 12.74
N VAL A 526 -23.20 33.79 12.15
CA VAL A 526 -24.50 33.84 11.44
C VAL A 526 -25.60 33.50 12.44
N PRO A 527 -26.56 34.40 12.72
CA PRO A 527 -27.62 34.15 13.69
C PRO A 527 -28.58 33.06 13.21
N LEU A 528 -29.02 32.21 14.15
CA LEU A 528 -30.09 31.24 13.89
C LEU A 528 -31.41 31.98 13.55
N ALA A 529 -32.29 31.33 12.77
CA ALA A 529 -33.65 31.82 12.60
C ALA A 529 -34.40 31.85 13.96
N LYS A 530 -35.27 32.83 14.19
CA LYS A 530 -35.93 33.06 15.48
C LYS A 530 -36.60 31.82 16.09
N ASN A 531 -37.29 31.02 15.25
CA ASN A 531 -37.93 29.79 15.74
C ASN A 531 -36.92 28.73 16.19
N GLU A 532 -35.83 28.61 15.47
CA GLU A 532 -34.75 27.67 15.83
C GLU A 532 -33.99 28.14 17.08
N PHE A 533 -33.69 29.43 17.16
CA PHE A 533 -33.14 30.04 18.37
C PHE A 533 -34.00 29.70 19.60
N SER A 534 -35.31 29.97 19.54
CA SER A 534 -36.22 29.72 20.68
C SER A 534 -36.24 28.23 21.09
N LYS A 535 -36.30 27.32 20.11
CA LYS A 535 -36.26 25.87 20.38
C LYS A 535 -34.95 25.43 21.02
N ARG A 536 -33.81 25.94 20.54
CA ARG A 536 -32.50 25.57 21.08
C ARG A 536 -32.28 26.21 22.45
N MET A 537 -32.71 27.43 22.68
CA MET A 537 -32.66 28.05 24.02
C MET A 537 -33.43 27.22 25.06
N GLN A 538 -34.63 26.76 24.73
CA GLN A 538 -35.43 25.93 25.62
C GLN A 538 -34.73 24.61 25.98
N ARG A 539 -34.09 23.98 25.01
CA ARG A 539 -33.35 22.74 25.24
C ARG A 539 -32.07 22.95 26.03
N GLN A 540 -31.37 24.07 25.78
CA GLN A 540 -30.05 24.32 26.35
C GLN A 540 -30.14 24.73 27.83
N LEU A 541 -31.15 25.52 28.15
CA LEU A 541 -31.34 26.05 29.51
C LEU A 541 -32.44 25.33 30.31
N ASP A 542 -33.08 24.30 29.74
CA ASP A 542 -34.21 23.58 30.30
C ASP A 542 -35.34 24.53 30.73
N ILE A 543 -35.70 25.43 29.80
CA ILE A 543 -36.74 26.45 29.97
C ILE A 543 -37.90 26.26 28.99
N LYS A 544 -39.05 26.84 29.25
CA LYS A 544 -40.23 26.84 28.38
C LYS A 544 -40.56 28.24 27.92
N THR A 545 -41.39 28.33 26.86
CA THR A 545 -41.97 29.57 26.41
C THR A 545 -43.43 29.67 26.85
N VAL A 546 -43.80 30.77 27.51
CA VAL A 546 -45.14 31.02 27.99
C VAL A 546 -45.66 32.38 27.45
N ARG A 547 -46.98 32.50 27.24
CA ARG A 547 -47.59 33.75 26.79
C ARG A 547 -47.98 34.59 27.98
N HIS A 548 -47.45 35.82 28.06
CA HIS A 548 -47.78 36.83 29.04
C HIS A 548 -48.45 38.08 28.39
N VAL A 549 -49.13 38.86 29.17
CA VAL A 549 -49.61 40.18 28.76
C VAL A 549 -48.72 41.24 29.42
N ILE A 550 -47.84 41.86 28.67
CA ILE A 550 -46.95 42.92 29.12
C ILE A 550 -47.37 44.22 28.47
N LYS A 551 -47.70 45.24 29.29
CA LYS A 551 -48.17 46.56 28.79
C LYS A 551 -49.32 46.46 27.77
N GLY A 552 -50.30 45.55 28.03
CA GLY A 552 -51.46 45.34 27.18
C GLY A 552 -51.20 44.55 25.87
N LYS A 553 -49.99 44.09 25.62
CA LYS A 553 -49.65 43.28 24.42
C LYS A 553 -49.35 41.84 24.85
N LYS A 554 -49.87 40.87 24.06
CA LYS A 554 -49.51 39.45 24.25
C LYS A 554 -48.09 39.21 23.73
N VAL A 555 -47.18 38.84 24.59
CA VAL A 555 -45.80 38.51 24.28
C VAL A 555 -45.48 37.11 24.76
N THR A 556 -44.53 36.42 24.11
CA THR A 556 -44.00 35.13 24.56
C THR A 556 -42.70 35.40 25.32
N VAL A 557 -42.56 34.85 26.52
CA VAL A 557 -41.38 35.00 27.39
C VAL A 557 -40.76 33.62 27.69
N PHE A 558 -39.50 33.61 28.10
CA PHE A 558 -38.82 32.40 28.58
C PHE A 558 -39.08 32.29 30.11
N GLU A 559 -39.47 31.10 30.56
CA GLU A 559 -39.67 30.77 31.98
C GLU A 559 -39.04 29.42 32.35
N ASN A 560 -38.72 29.20 33.60
CA ASN A 560 -38.33 27.89 34.09
C ASN A 560 -39.44 26.86 33.87
N VAL A 561 -39.06 25.58 33.64
CA VAL A 561 -40.01 24.48 33.40
C VAL A 561 -40.84 24.19 34.65
#